data_35e2c56ca5d56666b95e050880bccd10
#
_entry.id   35e2c56ca5d56666b95e050880bccd10
#
_cell.length_a   1.000
_cell.length_b   1.000
_cell.length_c   1.000
_cell.angle_alpha   90.00
_cell.angle_beta   90.00
_cell.angle_gamma   90.00
#
_symmetry.space_group_name_H-M   'P 1'
#
loop_
_entity.id
_entity.type
_entity.pdbx_description
1 polymer ?
#
loop_
_entity_poly.entity_id
_entity_poly.type
_entity_poly.pdbx_seq_one_letter_code
_entity_poly.pdbx_strand_id
1 'polypeptide(L)'
;DETVKYTTERKQFGKRISQFQNTQFELADMKTTAEAAQLLVYRAADAKGSGIPYGHFAAMAKLFAADAASDITRRCLQLFGGYGYTRDYPIERMMRDAKITEIYEGTSEVMKMVVSGWMGVK
;
A
#
# COMPACT_ATOMS: atom_id res chain seq x y z
N ASP A 1 -5.18 7.60 7.03
CA ASP A 1 -5.85 8.55 7.95
C ASP A 1 -4.98 9.76 8.27
N GLU A 2 -3.71 9.60 8.71
CA GLU A 2 -2.80 10.72 9.02
C GLU A 2 -2.63 11.69 7.84
N THR A 3 -2.47 11.17 6.62
CA THR A 3 -2.32 12.01 5.43
C THR A 3 -3.57 12.81 5.10
N VAL A 4 -4.75 12.21 5.28
CA VAL A 4 -6.04 12.92 5.11
C VAL A 4 -6.13 14.07 6.11
N LYS A 5 -5.84 13.79 7.40
CA LYS A 5 -5.81 14.80 8.45
C LYS A 5 -4.84 15.94 8.10
N TYR A 6 -3.58 15.62 7.82
CA TYR A 6 -2.56 16.60 7.47
C TYR A 6 -2.99 17.48 6.29
N THR A 7 -3.46 16.89 5.19
CA THR A 7 -3.84 17.63 3.99
C THR A 7 -5.07 18.52 4.18
N THR A 8 -5.96 18.16 5.11
CA THR A 8 -7.13 18.98 5.47
C THR A 8 -6.81 20.15 6.41
N GLU A 9 -5.69 20.09 7.12
CA GLU A 9 -5.23 21.14 8.04
C GLU A 9 -4.20 22.06 7.39
N ARG A 10 -3.21 21.51 6.70
CA ARG A 10 -2.08 22.22 6.10
C ARG A 10 -2.52 23.11 4.94
N LYS A 11 -2.06 24.37 4.95
CA LYS A 11 -2.30 25.35 3.89
C LYS A 11 -1.00 25.69 3.15
N GLN A 12 -1.10 25.78 1.83
CA GLN A 12 -0.09 26.31 0.92
C GLN A 12 -0.79 26.99 -0.26
N PHE A 13 -0.15 28.02 -0.83
CA PHE A 13 -0.70 28.76 -1.97
C PHE A 13 -2.13 29.29 -1.71
N GLY A 14 -2.40 29.75 -0.48
CA GLY A 14 -3.66 30.36 -0.08
C GLY A 14 -4.82 29.38 0.21
N LYS A 15 -4.64 28.09 0.09
CA LYS A 15 -5.68 27.07 0.34
C LYS A 15 -5.13 25.81 1.01
N ARG A 16 -6.01 24.96 1.53
CA ARG A 16 -5.65 23.67 2.11
C ARG A 16 -5.12 22.73 1.03
N ILE A 17 -4.17 21.87 1.37
CA ILE A 17 -3.62 20.87 0.42
C ILE A 17 -4.73 19.98 -0.15
N SER A 18 -5.71 19.57 0.66
CA SER A 18 -6.87 18.77 0.23
C SER A 18 -7.80 19.47 -0.78
N GLN A 19 -7.69 20.79 -0.96
CA GLN A 19 -8.49 21.53 -1.92
C GLN A 19 -7.89 21.54 -3.35
N PHE A 20 -6.69 21.01 -3.52
CA PHE A 20 -6.12 20.80 -4.85
C PHE A 20 -6.70 19.52 -5.45
N GLN A 21 -7.22 19.60 -6.66
CA GLN A 21 -7.86 18.45 -7.33
C GLN A 21 -6.91 17.24 -7.46
N ASN A 22 -5.64 17.49 -7.78
CA ASN A 22 -4.66 16.42 -7.84
C ASN A 22 -4.51 15.69 -6.49
N THR A 23 -4.52 16.41 -5.37
CA THR A 23 -4.46 15.78 -4.03
C THR A 23 -5.69 14.90 -3.77
N GLN A 24 -6.87 15.35 -4.21
CA GLN A 24 -8.11 14.56 -4.08
C GLN A 24 -8.02 13.26 -4.89
N PHE A 25 -7.51 13.34 -6.12
CA PHE A 25 -7.31 12.16 -6.96
C PHE A 25 -6.30 11.18 -6.36
N GLU A 26 -5.16 11.70 -5.89
CA GLU A 26 -4.15 10.89 -5.20
C GLU A 26 -4.71 10.15 -3.98
N LEU A 27 -5.47 10.84 -3.13
CA LEU A 27 -6.07 10.24 -1.94
C LEU A 27 -7.13 9.20 -2.28
N ALA A 28 -7.97 9.45 -3.30
CA ALA A 28 -9.00 8.51 -3.74
C ALA A 28 -8.37 7.23 -4.33
N ASP A 29 -7.35 7.38 -5.16
CA ASP A 29 -6.63 6.29 -5.79
C ASP A 29 -5.90 5.41 -4.74
N MET A 30 -5.18 6.04 -3.81
CA MET A 30 -4.52 5.35 -2.70
C MET A 30 -5.53 4.59 -1.82
N LYS A 31 -6.70 5.19 -1.53
CA LYS A 31 -7.75 4.51 -0.76
C LYS A 31 -8.31 3.30 -1.50
N THR A 32 -8.57 3.43 -2.79
CA THR A 32 -9.06 2.32 -3.64
C THR A 32 -8.04 1.18 -3.68
N THR A 33 -6.76 1.51 -3.84
CA THR A 33 -5.67 0.51 -3.84
C THR A 33 -5.55 -0.21 -2.50
N ALA A 34 -5.68 0.52 -1.39
CA ALA A 34 -5.64 -0.08 -0.05
C ALA A 34 -6.81 -1.05 0.19
N GLU A 35 -8.03 -0.69 -0.25
CA GLU A 35 -9.19 -1.58 -0.17
C GLU A 35 -9.01 -2.86 -1.01
N ALA A 36 -8.48 -2.72 -2.23
CA ALA A 36 -8.19 -3.87 -3.08
C ALA A 36 -7.16 -4.83 -2.43
N ALA A 37 -6.11 -4.27 -1.80
CA ALA A 37 -5.12 -5.05 -1.07
C ALA A 37 -5.77 -5.82 0.10
N GLN A 38 -6.62 -5.16 0.87
CA GLN A 38 -7.33 -5.77 2.00
C GLN A 38 -8.26 -6.92 1.56
N LEU A 39 -8.98 -6.73 0.46
CA LEU A 39 -9.86 -7.77 -0.11
C LEU A 39 -9.07 -9.01 -0.56
N LEU A 40 -7.88 -8.85 -1.13
CA LEU A 40 -7.01 -9.98 -1.49
C LEU A 40 -6.53 -10.74 -0.24
N VAL A 41 -6.19 -10.03 0.84
CA VAL A 41 -5.82 -10.66 2.12
C VAL A 41 -6.99 -11.44 2.71
N TYR A 42 -8.18 -10.86 2.72
CA TYR A 42 -9.39 -11.54 3.21
C TYR A 42 -9.73 -12.78 2.38
N ARG A 43 -9.60 -12.71 1.05
CA ARG A 43 -9.77 -13.88 0.17
C ARG A 43 -8.81 -15.02 0.51
N ALA A 44 -7.54 -14.70 0.77
CA ALA A 44 -6.55 -15.71 1.14
C ALA A 44 -6.87 -16.34 2.51
N ALA A 45 -7.30 -15.51 3.49
CA ALA A 45 -7.69 -15.96 4.82
C ALA A 45 -8.94 -16.86 4.78
N ASP A 46 -9.96 -16.48 4.01
CA ASP A 46 -11.19 -17.24 3.82
C ASP A 46 -10.92 -18.61 3.17
N ALA A 47 -10.10 -18.63 2.10
CA ALA A 47 -9.71 -19.87 1.45
C ALA A 47 -8.98 -20.82 2.41
N LYS A 48 -8.08 -20.28 3.25
CA LYS A 48 -7.41 -21.06 4.31
C LYS A 48 -8.40 -21.61 5.33
N GLY A 49 -9.31 -20.77 5.80
CA GLY A 49 -10.36 -21.16 6.78
C GLY A 49 -11.33 -22.22 6.25
N SER A 50 -11.62 -22.18 4.95
CA SER A 50 -12.51 -23.13 4.26
C SER A 50 -11.80 -24.42 3.80
N GLY A 51 -10.50 -24.61 4.10
CA GLY A 51 -9.74 -25.78 3.68
C GLY A 51 -9.44 -25.86 2.17
N ILE A 52 -9.59 -24.76 1.45
CA ILE A 52 -9.28 -24.67 0.02
C ILE A 52 -7.79 -24.42 -0.16
N PRO A 53 -7.13 -24.96 -1.21
CA PRO A 53 -5.73 -24.63 -1.52
C PRO A 53 -5.53 -23.12 -1.67
N TYR A 54 -4.79 -22.51 -0.77
CA TYR A 54 -4.70 -21.05 -0.63
C TYR A 54 -3.34 -20.45 -0.97
N GLY A 55 -2.32 -21.25 -1.24
CA GLY A 55 -0.95 -20.76 -1.42
C GLY A 55 -0.82 -19.69 -2.50
N HIS A 56 -1.48 -19.85 -3.64
CA HIS A 56 -1.49 -18.85 -4.71
C HIS A 56 -2.26 -17.58 -4.32
N PHE A 57 -3.37 -17.68 -3.56
CA PHE A 57 -4.08 -16.51 -3.05
C PHE A 57 -3.22 -15.74 -2.04
N ALA A 58 -2.51 -16.44 -1.16
CA ALA A 58 -1.58 -15.82 -0.21
C ALA A 58 -0.44 -15.11 -0.94
N ALA A 59 0.11 -15.73 -2.00
CA ALA A 59 1.16 -15.10 -2.81
C ALA A 59 0.65 -13.86 -3.55
N MET A 60 -0.56 -13.90 -4.14
CA MET A 60 -1.19 -12.74 -4.77
C MET A 60 -1.44 -11.61 -3.75
N ALA A 61 -1.97 -11.95 -2.58
CA ALA A 61 -2.24 -10.99 -1.52
C ALA A 61 -0.96 -10.31 -1.02
N LYS A 62 0.09 -11.10 -0.75
CA LYS A 62 1.39 -10.59 -0.30
C LYS A 62 2.03 -9.70 -1.36
N LEU A 63 2.06 -10.13 -2.61
CA LEU A 63 2.61 -9.36 -3.72
C LEU A 63 1.93 -8.01 -3.86
N PHE A 64 0.61 -8.01 -4.00
CA PHE A 64 -0.16 -6.78 -4.22
C PHE A 64 -0.12 -5.85 -3.00
N ALA A 65 -0.27 -6.38 -1.79
CA ALA A 65 -0.30 -5.56 -0.58
C ALA A 65 1.06 -4.92 -0.27
N ALA A 66 2.17 -5.62 -0.50
CA ALA A 66 3.51 -5.08 -0.31
C ALA A 66 3.81 -3.93 -1.30
N ASP A 67 3.55 -4.16 -2.59
CA ASP A 67 3.75 -3.14 -3.62
C ASP A 67 2.83 -1.92 -3.38
N ALA A 68 1.56 -2.16 -3.02
CA ALA A 68 0.60 -1.11 -2.66
C ALA A 68 1.05 -0.31 -1.43
N ALA A 69 1.51 -0.96 -0.36
CA ALA A 69 1.99 -0.28 0.84
C ALA A 69 3.18 0.63 0.54
N SER A 70 4.13 0.17 -0.25
CA SER A 70 5.30 0.96 -0.67
C SER A 70 4.90 2.16 -1.52
N ASP A 71 4.03 1.99 -2.51
CA ASP A 71 3.56 3.11 -3.34
C ASP A 71 2.74 4.11 -2.53
N ILE A 72 1.77 3.65 -1.75
CA ILE A 72 0.91 4.51 -0.93
C ILE A 72 1.73 5.33 0.07
N THR A 73 2.66 4.72 0.80
CA THR A 73 3.46 5.44 1.81
C THR A 73 4.40 6.45 1.17
N ARG A 74 4.99 6.14 0.01
CA ARG A 74 5.79 7.08 -0.79
C ARG A 74 4.96 8.28 -1.26
N ARG A 75 3.76 8.06 -1.78
CA ARG A 75 2.83 9.12 -2.23
C ARG A 75 2.32 9.95 -1.04
N CYS A 76 2.00 9.31 0.07
CA CYS A 76 1.65 9.99 1.31
C CYS A 76 2.78 10.91 1.79
N LEU A 77 4.03 10.44 1.82
CA LEU A 77 5.19 11.25 2.19
C LEU A 77 5.33 12.47 1.29
N GLN A 78 5.10 12.31 -0.02
CA GLN A 78 5.13 13.43 -0.97
C GLN A 78 4.08 14.49 -0.64
N LEU A 79 2.86 14.11 -0.21
CA LEU A 79 1.81 15.04 0.19
C LEU A 79 2.13 15.80 1.49
N PHE A 80 2.96 15.25 2.37
CA PHE A 80 3.50 15.95 3.54
C PHE A 80 4.59 16.97 3.17
N GLY A 81 5.21 16.83 2.00
CA GLY A 81 6.35 17.65 1.59
C GLY A 81 7.54 17.46 2.53
N GLY A 82 8.28 18.55 2.82
CA GLY A 82 9.46 18.50 3.69
C GLY A 82 9.20 17.95 5.09
N TYR A 83 8.02 18.20 5.65
CA TYR A 83 7.63 17.64 6.95
C TYR A 83 7.52 16.11 6.94
N GLY A 84 7.14 15.50 5.82
CA GLY A 84 7.09 14.05 5.69
C GLY A 84 8.45 13.37 5.79
N TYR A 85 9.53 14.10 5.52
CA TYR A 85 10.90 13.61 5.60
C TYR A 85 11.53 13.75 6.99
N THR A 86 10.86 14.45 7.90
CA THR A 86 11.30 14.62 9.30
C THR A 86 10.69 13.54 10.19
N ARG A 87 11.20 13.42 11.42
CA ARG A 87 10.68 12.49 12.42
C ARG A 87 9.47 13.05 13.21
N ASP A 88 9.04 14.26 12.89
CA ASP A 88 7.87 14.89 13.54
C ASP A 88 6.56 14.20 13.17
N TYR A 89 6.55 13.52 12.01
CA TYR A 89 5.42 12.73 11.53
C TYR A 89 5.83 11.27 11.30
N PRO A 90 4.93 10.30 11.50
CA PRO A 90 5.27 8.88 11.39
C PRO A 90 5.47 8.39 9.96
N ILE A 91 5.16 9.19 8.93
CA ILE A 91 5.11 8.75 7.53
C ILE A 91 6.48 8.33 6.97
N GLU A 92 7.58 8.95 7.41
CA GLU A 92 8.93 8.56 6.99
C GLU A 92 9.27 7.14 7.46
N ARG A 93 8.84 6.80 8.69
CA ARG A 93 9.01 5.45 9.23
C ARG A 93 8.10 4.45 8.50
N MET A 94 6.83 4.81 8.28
CA MET A 94 5.89 3.94 7.55
C MET A 94 6.39 3.61 6.15
N MET A 95 7.03 4.55 5.45
CA MET A 95 7.62 4.31 4.14
C MET A 95 8.79 3.32 4.21
N ARG A 96 9.68 3.44 5.21
CA ARG A 96 10.78 2.49 5.42
C ARG A 96 10.27 1.10 5.79
N ASP A 97 9.27 1.04 6.68
CA ASP A 97 8.67 -0.22 7.13
C ASP A 97 7.86 -0.90 6.01
N ALA A 98 7.24 -0.13 5.11
CA ALA A 98 6.55 -0.68 3.95
C ALA A 98 7.55 -1.35 2.98
N LYS A 99 8.72 -0.75 2.76
CA LYS A 99 9.70 -1.29 1.80
C LYS A 99 10.19 -2.69 2.14
N ILE A 100 10.39 -3.02 3.42
CA ILE A 100 10.85 -4.35 3.80
C ILE A 100 9.82 -5.44 3.45
N THR A 101 8.54 -5.09 3.36
CA THR A 101 7.47 -6.05 3.03
C THR A 101 7.59 -6.62 1.62
N GLU A 102 8.24 -5.93 0.69
CA GLU A 102 8.54 -6.44 -0.65
C GLU A 102 9.70 -7.46 -0.67
N ILE A 103 10.49 -7.52 0.41
CA ILE A 103 11.75 -8.25 0.47
C ILE A 103 11.65 -9.49 1.34
N TYR A 104 11.16 -9.35 2.59
CA TYR A 104 11.14 -10.44 3.55
C TYR A 104 9.99 -11.43 3.29
N GLU A 105 10.07 -12.63 3.90
CA GLU A 105 9.08 -13.71 3.77
C GLU A 105 8.80 -14.12 2.31
N GLY A 106 9.82 -13.98 1.47
CA GLY A 106 9.78 -14.13 0.03
C GLY A 106 9.61 -12.79 -0.69
N THR A 107 10.53 -12.48 -1.59
CA THR A 107 10.48 -11.23 -2.36
C THR A 107 9.26 -11.17 -3.27
N SER A 108 8.94 -9.97 -3.79
CA SER A 108 7.89 -9.80 -4.81
C SER A 108 8.11 -10.71 -6.01
N GLU A 109 9.37 -10.96 -6.42
CA GLU A 109 9.73 -11.89 -7.50
C GLU A 109 9.39 -13.34 -7.13
N VAL A 110 9.67 -13.77 -5.89
CA VAL A 110 9.30 -15.10 -5.40
C VAL A 110 7.79 -15.29 -5.40
N MET A 111 7.02 -14.27 -5.01
CA MET A 111 5.56 -14.33 -5.07
C MET A 111 5.06 -14.47 -6.52
N LYS A 112 5.66 -13.77 -7.47
CA LYS A 112 5.36 -13.93 -8.91
C LYS A 112 5.66 -15.35 -9.39
N MET A 113 6.77 -15.97 -8.95
CA MET A 113 7.08 -17.35 -9.27
C MET A 113 6.02 -18.33 -8.74
N VAL A 114 5.54 -18.13 -7.51
CA VAL A 114 4.46 -18.96 -6.94
C VAL A 114 3.18 -18.84 -7.76
N VAL A 115 2.80 -17.63 -8.12
CA VAL A 115 1.58 -17.36 -8.92
C VAL A 115 1.72 -17.97 -10.32
N SER A 116 2.85 -17.75 -11.02
CA SER A 116 3.08 -18.31 -12.36
C SER A 116 3.10 -19.83 -12.36
N GLY A 117 3.72 -20.43 -11.34
CA GLY A 117 3.73 -21.88 -11.17
C GLY A 117 2.33 -22.47 -11.01
N TRP A 118 1.46 -21.79 -10.24
CA TRP A 118 0.05 -22.18 -10.11
C TRP A 118 -0.72 -22.05 -11.43
N MET A 119 -0.42 -21.05 -12.27
CA MET A 119 -0.99 -20.90 -13.61
C MET A 119 -0.47 -21.94 -14.62
N GLY A 120 0.51 -22.78 -14.25
CA GLY A 120 1.14 -23.72 -15.15
C GLY A 120 2.19 -23.12 -16.09
N VAL A 121 2.58 -21.86 -15.86
CA VAL A 121 3.65 -21.18 -16.62
C VAL A 121 4.99 -21.50 -15.96
N LYS A 122 5.86 -22.21 -16.72
CA LYS A 122 7.19 -22.63 -16.25
C LYS A 122 8.25 -22.15 -17.22
#